data_d01da3718a55dff1a2c0bf8e2d4d2d9a
#
_entry.id   d01da3718a55dff1a2c0bf8e2d4d2d9a
#
_cell.length_a   1.000
_cell.length_b   1.000
_cell.length_c   1.000
_cell.angle_alpha   90.00
_cell.angle_beta   90.00
_cell.angle_gamma   90.00
#
_symmetry.space_group_name_H-M   'P 1'
#
loop_
_entity.id
_entity.type
_entity.pdbx_description
1 polymer ?
#
loop_
_entity_poly.entity_id
_entity_poly.type
_entity_poly.pdbx_seq_one_letter_code
_entity_poly.pdbx_strand_id
1 'polypeptide(L)'
;MRDPEQTIGNLIDKQSTAFIGAIDSEGFPNVKAMLAPRKREGIKTFYFSTNTSSRHVAQYLANPKASVYFCDRRFFRGVMLKGTMEVLTDAASKEMIWERGDTMYYPEGVTDPDYCVLRFTSEAGRFYSNFHSEDF
;
A
#
# COMPACT_ATOMS: atom_id res chain seq x y z
N MET A 1 -21.47 -9.42 -0.45
CA MET A 1 -20.63 -9.03 0.70
C MET A 1 -21.42 -8.07 1.56
N ARG A 2 -21.72 -8.47 2.79
CA ARG A 2 -22.58 -7.68 3.67
C ARG A 2 -21.89 -6.49 4.34
N ASP A 3 -20.63 -6.68 4.69
CA ASP A 3 -19.86 -5.67 5.43
C ASP A 3 -18.45 -5.59 4.81
N PRO A 4 -18.26 -4.68 3.84
CA PRO A 4 -16.96 -4.51 3.19
C PRO A 4 -15.84 -4.18 4.17
N GLU A 5 -16.08 -3.30 5.13
CA GLU A 5 -15.09 -2.91 6.12
C GLU A 5 -14.53 -4.13 6.88
N GLN A 6 -15.41 -4.99 7.34
CA GLN A 6 -15.00 -6.18 8.10
C GLN A 6 -14.39 -7.25 7.18
N THR A 7 -15.04 -7.58 6.09
CA THR A 7 -14.59 -8.63 5.18
C THR A 7 -13.23 -8.30 4.56
N ILE A 8 -13.11 -7.11 4.00
CA ILE A 8 -11.89 -6.66 3.34
C ILE A 8 -10.79 -6.39 4.38
N GLY A 9 -11.14 -5.71 5.48
CA GLY A 9 -10.18 -5.43 6.54
C GLY A 9 -9.58 -6.70 7.14
N ASN A 10 -10.38 -7.72 7.39
CA ASN A 10 -9.90 -8.99 7.91
C ASN A 10 -8.99 -9.72 6.92
N LEU A 11 -9.31 -9.66 5.63
CA LEU A 11 -8.45 -10.24 4.60
C LEU A 11 -7.10 -9.54 4.58
N ILE A 12 -7.10 -8.21 4.56
CA ILE A 12 -5.89 -7.39 4.50
C ILE A 12 -4.99 -7.67 5.71
N ASP A 13 -5.55 -7.71 6.91
CA ASP A 13 -4.79 -7.86 8.15
C ASP A 13 -4.07 -9.21 8.25
N LYS A 14 -4.51 -10.20 7.49
CA LYS A 14 -3.89 -11.53 7.46
C LYS A 14 -2.74 -11.66 6.46
N GLN A 15 -2.53 -10.65 5.62
CA GLN A 15 -1.49 -10.73 4.60
C GLN A 15 -0.22 -10.04 5.08
N SER A 16 0.91 -10.67 4.84
CA SER A 16 2.23 -10.09 5.14
C SER A 16 2.80 -9.32 3.95
N THR A 17 2.20 -9.45 2.78
CA THR A 17 2.66 -8.84 1.54
C THR A 17 1.50 -8.13 0.86
N ALA A 18 1.76 -6.93 0.37
CA ALA A 18 0.88 -6.19 -0.51
C ALA A 18 1.56 -6.04 -1.88
N PHE A 19 0.77 -5.84 -2.92
CA PHE A 19 1.30 -5.51 -4.24
C PHE A 19 0.83 -4.12 -4.60
N ILE A 20 1.75 -3.26 -5.01
CA ILE A 20 1.41 -1.90 -5.41
C ILE A 20 1.65 -1.71 -6.89
N GLY A 21 0.78 -0.94 -7.53
CA GLY A 21 0.88 -0.57 -8.93
C GLY A 21 1.15 0.90 -9.09
N ALA A 22 2.04 1.24 -10.01
CA ALA A 22 2.38 2.61 -10.37
C ALA A 22 2.46 2.69 -11.90
N ILE A 23 2.37 3.89 -12.45
CA ILE A 23 2.45 4.11 -13.90
C ILE A 23 3.80 4.73 -14.20
N ASP A 24 4.55 4.12 -15.11
CA ASP A 24 5.85 4.65 -15.52
C ASP A 24 5.73 5.77 -16.57
N SER A 25 6.87 6.35 -16.95
CA SER A 25 6.90 7.47 -17.89
C SER A 25 6.41 7.12 -19.30
N GLU A 26 6.37 5.83 -19.63
CA GLU A 26 5.87 5.33 -20.91
C GLU A 26 4.40 4.92 -20.86
N GLY A 27 3.76 5.07 -19.69
CA GLY A 27 2.36 4.72 -19.50
C GLY A 27 2.11 3.27 -19.14
N PHE A 28 3.15 2.49 -18.87
CA PHE A 28 2.97 1.10 -18.46
C PHE A 28 2.70 0.99 -16.96
N PRO A 29 1.78 0.08 -16.55
CA PRO A 29 1.62 -0.26 -15.15
C PRO A 29 2.80 -1.08 -14.66
N ASN A 30 3.38 -0.68 -13.55
CA ASN A 30 4.45 -1.41 -12.88
C ASN A 30 3.92 -1.97 -11.58
N VAL A 31 4.23 -3.22 -11.26
CA VAL A 31 3.77 -3.89 -10.05
C VAL A 31 4.96 -4.31 -9.21
N LYS A 32 4.87 -4.07 -7.90
CA LYS A 32 5.92 -4.40 -6.95
C LYS A 32 5.33 -4.98 -5.68
N ALA A 33 6.00 -5.98 -5.12
CA ALA A 33 5.68 -6.49 -3.79
C ALA A 33 6.19 -5.53 -2.71
N MET A 34 5.41 -5.33 -1.67
CA MET A 34 5.73 -4.53 -0.50
C MET A 34 5.43 -5.33 0.75
N LEU A 35 6.09 -4.99 1.84
CA LEU A 35 5.62 -5.45 3.15
C LEU A 35 4.22 -4.90 3.40
N ALA A 36 3.46 -5.60 4.24
CA ALA A 36 2.11 -5.17 4.58
C ALA A 36 2.10 -3.72 5.08
N PRO A 37 0.98 -3.00 4.88
CA PRO A 37 0.88 -1.64 5.40
C PRO A 37 1.08 -1.62 6.92
N ARG A 38 1.79 -0.63 7.41
CA ARG A 38 2.07 -0.45 8.84
C ARG A 38 0.86 0.05 9.61
N LYS A 39 -0.04 0.73 8.91
CA LYS A 39 -1.26 1.29 9.48
C LYS A 39 -2.31 1.37 8.39
N ARG A 40 -3.57 1.16 8.76
CA ARG A 40 -4.70 1.44 7.89
C ARG A 40 -5.80 2.16 8.67
N GLU A 41 -6.56 2.96 7.97
CA GLU A 41 -7.78 3.61 8.50
C GLU A 41 -8.95 3.06 7.69
N GLY A 42 -9.68 2.10 8.30
CA GLY A 42 -10.70 1.34 7.59
C GLY A 42 -10.11 0.59 6.39
N ILE A 43 -10.84 0.59 5.29
CA ILE A 43 -10.36 0.04 4.02
C ILE A 43 -10.08 1.15 2.99
N LYS A 44 -9.90 2.37 3.47
CA LYS A 44 -9.73 3.54 2.62
C LYS A 44 -8.29 4.06 2.60
N THR A 45 -7.62 4.10 3.73
CA THR A 45 -6.29 4.72 3.83
C THR A 45 -5.29 3.73 4.37
N PHE A 46 -4.13 3.64 3.70
CA PHE A 46 -3.07 2.70 4.04
C PHE A 46 -1.73 3.40 4.03
N TYR A 47 -0.88 3.07 5.01
CA TYR A 47 0.45 3.67 5.16
C TYR A 47 1.52 2.59 5.02
N PHE A 48 2.47 2.82 4.12
CA PHE A 48 3.60 1.92 3.86
C PHE A 48 4.91 2.65 4.13
N SER A 49 5.92 1.92 4.61
CA SER A 49 7.28 2.45 4.66
C SER A 49 8.03 2.04 3.41
N THR A 50 8.84 2.94 2.87
CA THR A 50 9.64 2.66 1.69
C THR A 50 10.86 3.57 1.61
N ASN A 51 11.72 3.30 0.62
CA ASN A 51 12.91 4.09 0.34
C ASN A 51 12.55 5.26 -0.57
N THR A 52 12.96 6.46 -0.17
CA THR A 52 12.79 7.67 -1.00
C THR A 52 13.47 7.52 -2.36
N SER A 53 14.59 6.79 -2.40
CA SER A 53 15.36 6.54 -3.61
C SER A 53 14.74 5.50 -4.55
N SER A 54 13.64 4.86 -4.16
CA SER A 54 13.05 3.80 -4.98
C SER A 54 12.39 4.34 -6.25
N ARG A 55 12.34 3.49 -7.27
CA ARG A 55 11.75 3.85 -8.56
C ARG A 55 10.25 4.15 -8.46
N HIS A 56 9.53 3.39 -7.65
CA HIS A 56 8.09 3.60 -7.50
C HIS A 56 7.76 4.94 -6.82
N VAL A 57 8.62 5.44 -5.92
CA VAL A 57 8.45 6.76 -5.33
C VAL A 57 8.53 7.84 -6.42
N ALA A 58 9.52 7.77 -7.30
CA ALA A 58 9.63 8.69 -8.43
C ALA A 58 8.40 8.62 -9.35
N GLN A 59 7.88 7.42 -9.58
CA GLN A 59 6.70 7.22 -10.39
C GLN A 59 5.47 7.87 -9.75
N TYR A 60 5.26 7.72 -8.45
CA TYR A 60 4.12 8.34 -7.75
C TYR A 60 4.24 9.87 -7.68
N LEU A 61 5.44 10.40 -7.57
CA LEU A 61 5.66 11.86 -7.62
C LEU A 61 5.28 12.43 -8.99
N ALA A 62 5.49 11.67 -10.06
CA ALA A 62 5.12 12.07 -11.42
C ALA A 62 3.63 11.82 -11.72
N ASN A 63 3.07 10.72 -11.21
CA ASN A 63 1.68 10.33 -11.43
C ASN A 63 1.15 9.62 -10.18
N PRO A 64 0.26 10.26 -9.41
CA PRO A 64 -0.21 9.70 -8.15
C PRO A 64 -1.18 8.54 -8.29
N LYS A 65 -1.66 8.23 -9.48
CA LYS A 65 -2.58 7.10 -9.67
C LYS A 65 -1.90 5.79 -9.28
N ALA A 66 -2.58 5.03 -8.45
CA ALA A 66 -2.03 3.83 -7.87
C ALA A 66 -3.09 2.75 -7.72
N SER A 67 -2.64 1.52 -7.67
CA SER A 67 -3.44 0.38 -7.25
C SER A 67 -2.71 -0.36 -6.15
N VAL A 68 -3.46 -0.98 -5.26
CA VAL A 68 -2.94 -1.86 -4.22
C VAL A 68 -3.72 -3.16 -4.28
N TYR A 69 -3.02 -4.27 -4.22
CA TYR A 69 -3.63 -5.60 -4.27
C TYR A 69 -3.21 -6.43 -3.06
N PHE A 70 -4.20 -7.07 -2.45
CA PHE A 70 -3.98 -8.04 -1.38
C PHE A 70 -4.54 -9.38 -1.83
N CYS A 71 -3.76 -10.44 -1.66
CA CYS A 71 -4.12 -11.78 -2.10
C CYS A 71 -4.11 -12.77 -0.92
N ASP A 72 -5.25 -13.38 -0.68
CA ASP A 72 -5.36 -14.52 0.22
C ASP A 72 -5.22 -15.80 -0.62
N ARG A 73 -4.00 -16.33 -0.66
CA ARG A 73 -3.69 -17.51 -1.47
C ARG A 73 -4.41 -18.77 -0.97
N ARG A 74 -4.70 -18.82 0.31
CA ARG A 74 -5.30 -20.00 0.95
C ARG A 74 -6.68 -20.31 0.40
N PHE A 75 -7.49 -19.27 0.18
CA PHE A 75 -8.86 -19.40 -0.32
C PHE A 75 -9.04 -18.81 -1.73
N PHE A 76 -7.96 -18.41 -2.35
CA PHE A 76 -7.94 -17.77 -3.64
C PHE A 76 -8.90 -16.59 -3.71
N ARG A 77 -8.72 -15.66 -2.77
CA ARG A 77 -9.49 -14.43 -2.71
C ARG A 77 -8.54 -13.24 -2.89
N GLY A 78 -9.03 -12.19 -3.49
CA GLY A 78 -8.22 -11.01 -3.73
C GLY A 78 -8.99 -9.73 -3.64
N VAL A 79 -8.29 -8.67 -3.25
CA VAL A 79 -8.83 -7.30 -3.20
C VAL A 79 -7.93 -6.40 -4.01
N MET A 80 -8.49 -5.75 -5.02
CA MET A 80 -7.83 -4.69 -5.77
C MET A 80 -8.45 -3.37 -5.35
N LEU A 81 -7.62 -2.45 -4.86
CA LEU A 81 -8.01 -1.08 -4.54
C LEU A 81 -7.35 -0.15 -5.55
N LYS A 82 -8.08 0.83 -6.04
CA LYS A 82 -7.51 1.86 -6.90
C LYS A 82 -7.76 3.23 -6.29
N GLY A 83 -6.79 4.11 -6.43
CA GLY A 83 -6.84 5.43 -5.85
C GLY A 83 -5.57 6.22 -6.12
N THR A 84 -5.13 6.97 -5.12
CA THR A 84 -3.96 7.83 -5.23
C THR A 84 -2.94 7.54 -4.15
N MET A 85 -1.66 7.71 -4.50
CA MET A 85 -0.54 7.53 -3.58
C MET A 85 0.15 8.87 -3.36
N GLU A 86 0.38 9.21 -2.08
CA GLU A 86 1.14 10.39 -1.69
C GLU A 86 2.46 9.96 -1.07
N VAL A 87 3.53 10.68 -1.36
CA VAL A 87 4.84 10.48 -0.76
C VAL A 87 4.99 11.48 0.39
N LEU A 88 5.09 10.99 1.62
CA LEU A 88 5.17 11.82 2.83
C LEU A 88 6.59 11.73 3.41
N THR A 89 7.21 12.89 3.60
CA THR A 89 8.57 12.99 4.14
C THR A 89 8.64 13.77 5.45
N ASP A 90 7.49 14.23 5.95
CA ASP A 90 7.41 15.01 7.20
C ASP A 90 7.66 14.13 8.43
N ALA A 91 8.18 14.76 9.48
CA ALA A 91 8.55 14.06 10.70
C ALA A 91 7.39 13.32 11.35
N ALA A 92 6.22 13.94 11.41
CA ALA A 92 5.04 13.32 12.04
C ALA A 92 4.61 12.03 11.33
N SER A 93 4.58 12.03 10.00
CA SER A 93 4.23 10.83 9.21
C SER A 93 5.26 9.73 9.39
N LYS A 94 6.54 10.08 9.36
CA LYS A 94 7.64 9.12 9.51
C LYS A 94 7.63 8.49 10.90
N GLU A 95 7.37 9.26 11.95
CA GLU A 95 7.30 8.75 13.32
C GLU A 95 6.07 7.87 13.54
N MET A 96 4.96 8.18 12.89
CA MET A 96 3.68 7.50 13.06
C MET A 96 3.78 6.00 12.80
N ILE A 97 4.53 5.59 11.78
CA ILE A 97 4.64 4.18 11.38
C ILE A 97 6.03 3.59 11.61
N TRP A 98 6.94 4.35 12.23
CA TRP A 98 8.28 3.84 12.53
C TRP A 98 8.21 2.67 13.52
N GLU A 99 8.95 1.59 13.22
CA GLU A 99 9.09 0.44 14.11
C GLU A 99 10.54 0.23 14.48
N ARG A 100 10.75 -0.34 15.65
CA ARG A 100 12.07 -0.47 16.28
C ARG A 100 13.12 -1.18 15.43
N GLY A 101 12.69 -2.17 14.63
CA GLY A 101 13.60 -2.92 13.74
C GLY A 101 13.96 -2.21 12.46
N ASP A 102 13.40 -1.04 12.20
CA ASP A 102 13.56 -0.36 10.91
C ASP A 102 14.97 0.21 10.68
N THR A 103 15.78 0.33 11.74
CA THR A 103 17.19 0.72 11.59
C THR A 103 17.97 -0.27 10.73
N MET A 104 17.49 -1.48 10.56
CA MET A 104 18.07 -2.46 9.64
C MET A 104 17.98 -1.97 8.19
N TYR A 105 16.93 -1.23 7.84
CA TYR A 105 16.71 -0.68 6.50
C TYR A 105 17.17 0.78 6.40
N TYR A 106 17.08 1.52 7.51
CA TYR A 106 17.37 2.96 7.58
C TYR A 106 18.34 3.21 8.74
N PRO A 107 19.66 3.10 8.48
CA PRO A 107 20.67 3.15 9.56
C PRO A 107 20.68 4.44 10.38
N GLU A 108 20.23 5.57 9.81
CA GLU A 108 20.18 6.84 10.51
C GLU A 108 18.90 7.02 11.35
N GLY A 109 18.04 5.99 11.38
CA GLY A 109 16.82 6.01 12.18
C GLY A 109 15.66 6.70 11.48
N VAL A 110 14.70 7.17 12.27
CA VAL A 110 13.47 7.79 11.77
C VAL A 110 13.72 9.05 10.93
N THR A 111 14.85 9.70 11.12
CA THR A 111 15.25 10.89 10.36
C THR A 111 16.04 10.57 9.11
N ASP A 112 16.28 9.28 8.83
CA ASP A 112 17.05 8.87 7.65
C ASP A 112 16.39 9.46 6.38
N PRO A 113 17.16 10.20 5.56
CA PRO A 113 16.59 10.86 4.36
C PRO A 113 16.08 9.89 3.31
N ASP A 114 16.52 8.63 3.33
CA ASP A 114 16.03 7.61 2.41
C ASP A 114 14.76 6.91 2.93
N TYR A 115 14.28 7.25 4.12
CA TYR A 115 13.04 6.76 4.64
C TYR A 115 11.91 7.72 4.32
N CYS A 116 10.84 7.21 3.72
CA CYS A 116 9.60 7.95 3.54
C CYS A 116 8.38 7.06 3.74
N VAL A 117 7.23 7.69 3.77
CA VAL A 117 5.93 7.04 3.94
C VAL A 117 5.13 7.19 2.67
N LEU A 118 4.51 6.10 2.22
CA LEU A 118 3.50 6.16 1.18
C LEU A 118 2.12 6.10 1.82
N ARG A 119 1.28 7.09 1.54
CA ARG A 119 -0.12 7.09 1.95
C ARG A 119 -0.99 6.82 0.73
N PHE A 120 -1.64 5.66 0.72
CA PHE A 120 -2.59 5.29 -0.32
C PHE A 120 -4.01 5.62 0.15
N THR A 121 -4.76 6.34 -0.69
CA THR A 121 -6.17 6.63 -0.45
C THR A 121 -6.99 5.94 -1.54
N SER A 122 -7.82 5.00 -1.13
CA SER A 122 -8.66 4.22 -2.05
C SER A 122 -9.88 5.01 -2.48
N GLU A 123 -10.18 4.98 -3.77
CA GLU A 123 -11.40 5.56 -4.35
C GLU A 123 -12.43 4.49 -4.66
N ALA A 124 -12.00 3.29 -5.03
CA ALA A 124 -12.87 2.17 -5.37
C ALA A 124 -12.10 0.87 -5.25
N GLY A 125 -12.82 -0.22 -5.13
CA GLY A 125 -12.20 -1.53 -5.03
C GLY A 125 -13.02 -2.62 -5.69
N ARG A 126 -12.37 -3.77 -5.86
CA ARG A 126 -12.99 -4.98 -6.38
C ARG A 126 -12.54 -6.17 -5.55
N PHE A 127 -13.51 -6.91 -5.04
CA PHE A 127 -13.29 -8.12 -4.28
C PHE A 127 -13.61 -9.35 -5.12
N TYR A 128 -12.64 -10.28 -5.20
CA TYR A 128 -12.81 -11.56 -5.87
C TYR A 128 -12.87 -12.68 -4.83
N SER A 129 -13.93 -13.49 -4.89
CA SER A 129 -14.12 -14.64 -4.01
C SER A 129 -15.12 -15.61 -4.66
N ASN A 130 -14.86 -16.91 -4.54
CA ASN A 130 -15.78 -17.96 -5.02
C ASN A 130 -16.22 -17.76 -6.49
N PHE A 131 -15.26 -17.45 -7.37
CA PHE A 131 -15.47 -17.21 -8.80
C PHE A 131 -16.32 -15.97 -9.13
N HIS A 132 -16.54 -15.09 -8.15
CA HIS A 132 -17.28 -13.84 -8.31
C HIS A 132 -16.42 -12.62 -8.03
N SER A 133 -16.58 -11.60 -8.88
CA SER A 133 -16.03 -10.26 -8.61
C SER A 133 -17.15 -9.33 -8.16
N GLU A 134 -16.87 -8.52 -7.17
CA GLU A 134 -17.82 -7.58 -6.60
C GLU A 134 -17.13 -6.23 -6.39
N ASP A 135 -17.70 -5.17 -6.98
CA ASP A 135 -17.19 -3.81 -6.83
C ASP A 135 -17.74 -3.17 -5.56
N PHE A 136 -16.91 -2.32 -4.95
CA PHE A 136 -17.33 -1.58 -3.75
C PHE A 136 -16.65 -0.22 -3.67
#